data_a7f2a88a723c4d0d346773fa81b50c41
#
_entry.id   a7f2a88a723c4d0d346773fa81b50c41
#
_cell.length_a   1.000
_cell.length_b   1.000
_cell.length_c   1.000
_cell.angle_alpha   90.00
_cell.angle_beta   90.00
_cell.angle_gamma   90.00
#
_symmetry.space_group_name_H-M   'P 1'
#
loop_
_entity.id
_entity.type
_entity.pdbx_description
1 polymer ?
#
loop_
_entity_poly.entity_id
_entity_poly.type
_entity_poly.pdbx_seq_one_letter_code
_entity_poly.pdbx_strand_id
1 'polypeptide(L)'
;GVIAQMEESRLVRLGDEAVLQRTKKARQYYFENLSMIPDEKRFNVYDMVGRRSVGTLDEAFVISFAEPGATFVTKGEIWEISEIGEDEIKVVPIHRSGEIPSWTGEEIPVPFAVAQEVGEIRREIAGILEGEDEEEGEKEREKEGGRQEGRGRAIAWLQERYPVNGDAGRELVDLISRQVEKGHPIPDQCHIVVESGGEGAVINACLGHKTNDTLGRIISSLLSARFGSSVEISVDPYRIELALPRPLLAEEIARTLEELDPSYVEPILEMTLKNTTLLRWKMVHVARKFGAFSRDIDYQRVSMAKLLAVFEGTPMYREALREIYHDRLDIERTKWALEKIKDGSIKVVTGSLSPIGSSGRGGGRDVTSPEHADAAVIDLLKSRIMADR
;
A
#
# COMPACT_ATOMS: atom_id res chain seq x y z
N GLY A 1 -26.11 13.88 -11.88
CA GLY A 1 -25.84 12.50 -11.46
C GLY A 1 -25.61 11.57 -12.66
N VAL A 2 -25.48 10.24 -12.41
CA VAL A 2 -25.18 9.23 -13.44
C VAL A 2 -26.14 9.29 -14.63
N ILE A 3 -27.44 9.46 -14.38
CA ILE A 3 -28.46 9.56 -15.45
C ILE A 3 -28.19 10.74 -16.38
N ALA A 4 -27.84 11.92 -15.83
CA ALA A 4 -27.54 13.10 -16.64
C ALA A 4 -26.33 12.85 -17.55
N GLN A 5 -25.33 12.15 -17.06
CA GLN A 5 -24.13 11.80 -17.80
C GLN A 5 -24.37 10.74 -18.88
N MET A 6 -25.26 9.78 -18.60
CA MET A 6 -25.73 8.84 -19.62
C MET A 6 -26.55 9.54 -20.72
N GLU A 7 -27.24 10.61 -20.38
CA GLU A 7 -27.98 11.45 -21.35
C GLU A 7 -27.02 12.26 -22.22
N GLU A 8 -26.01 12.91 -21.60
CA GLU A 8 -24.95 13.59 -22.34
C GLU A 8 -24.20 12.64 -23.28
N SER A 9 -23.95 11.41 -22.85
CA SER A 9 -23.35 10.34 -23.67
C SER A 9 -24.32 9.76 -24.71
N ARG A 10 -25.57 10.26 -24.77
CA ARG A 10 -26.64 9.80 -25.66
C ARG A 10 -26.98 8.32 -25.53
N LEU A 11 -26.79 7.74 -24.34
CA LEU A 11 -27.18 6.38 -24.04
C LEU A 11 -28.67 6.30 -23.64
N VAL A 12 -29.16 7.29 -22.91
CA VAL A 12 -30.55 7.42 -22.53
C VAL A 12 -31.06 8.82 -22.92
N ARG A 13 -32.38 8.95 -22.95
CA ARG A 13 -33.08 10.22 -23.04
C ARG A 13 -34.07 10.29 -21.90
N LEU A 14 -34.10 11.40 -21.20
CA LEU A 14 -35.15 11.69 -20.23
C LEU A 14 -36.37 12.26 -20.98
N GLY A 15 -37.46 11.52 -21.00
CA GLY A 15 -38.71 11.96 -21.59
C GLY A 15 -39.58 12.73 -20.60
N ASP A 16 -40.73 13.19 -21.09
CA ASP A 16 -41.75 13.80 -20.25
C ASP A 16 -42.14 12.83 -19.13
N GLU A 17 -42.46 13.34 -17.95
CA GLU A 17 -42.78 12.55 -16.74
C GLU A 17 -41.57 11.78 -16.13
N ALA A 18 -40.35 12.20 -16.38
CA ALA A 18 -39.11 11.58 -15.88
C ALA A 18 -38.91 10.11 -16.29
N VAL A 19 -39.51 9.68 -17.38
CA VAL A 19 -39.37 8.32 -17.92
C VAL A 19 -38.09 8.23 -18.73
N LEU A 20 -37.21 7.27 -18.35
CA LEU A 20 -35.98 6.99 -19.08
C LEU A 20 -36.30 6.18 -20.36
N GLN A 21 -35.87 6.71 -21.48
CA GLN A 21 -35.98 6.07 -22.78
C GLN A 21 -34.59 5.69 -23.30
N ARG A 22 -34.46 4.46 -23.81
CA ARG A 22 -33.23 4.00 -24.45
C ARG A 22 -33.04 4.67 -25.81
N THR A 23 -31.81 4.97 -26.18
CA THR A 23 -31.45 5.40 -27.54
C THR A 23 -30.99 4.21 -28.40
N LYS A 24 -30.76 4.44 -29.69
CA LYS A 24 -30.13 3.44 -30.55
C LYS A 24 -28.72 3.11 -30.08
N LYS A 25 -27.95 4.11 -29.60
CA LYS A 25 -26.61 3.97 -29.07
C LYS A 25 -26.57 3.12 -27.79
N ALA A 26 -27.63 3.18 -26.96
CA ALA A 26 -27.72 2.34 -25.77
C ALA A 26 -27.69 0.83 -26.06
N ARG A 27 -28.35 0.41 -27.17
CA ARG A 27 -28.32 -0.99 -27.56
C ARG A 27 -26.95 -1.45 -28.01
N GLN A 28 -26.26 -0.62 -28.80
CA GLN A 28 -24.91 -0.91 -29.24
C GLN A 28 -23.96 -0.95 -28.04
N TYR A 29 -24.01 0.05 -27.16
CA TYR A 29 -23.24 0.11 -25.94
C TYR A 29 -23.46 -1.13 -25.05
N TYR A 30 -24.73 -1.58 -24.89
CA TYR A 30 -25.05 -2.78 -24.12
C TYR A 30 -24.36 -4.02 -24.67
N PHE A 31 -24.43 -4.25 -25.98
CA PHE A 31 -23.77 -5.42 -26.59
C PHE A 31 -22.24 -5.34 -26.59
N GLU A 32 -21.68 -4.14 -26.67
CA GLU A 32 -20.24 -3.92 -26.57
C GLU A 32 -19.71 -4.06 -25.16
N ASN A 33 -20.57 -3.94 -24.14
CA ASN A 33 -20.21 -3.99 -22.73
C ASN A 33 -21.02 -5.07 -21.97
N LEU A 34 -21.29 -6.20 -22.59
CA LEU A 34 -21.99 -7.34 -21.96
C LEU A 34 -21.19 -7.93 -20.79
N SER A 35 -19.87 -7.88 -20.85
CA SER A 35 -19.00 -8.25 -19.75
C SER A 35 -18.62 -7.01 -18.96
N MET A 36 -18.80 -7.06 -17.64
CA MET A 36 -18.29 -6.06 -16.70
C MET A 36 -16.82 -6.31 -16.35
N ILE A 37 -16.27 -7.44 -16.81
CA ILE A 37 -14.83 -7.73 -16.69
C ILE A 37 -14.12 -6.77 -17.65
N PRO A 38 -13.18 -5.95 -17.16
CA PRO A 38 -12.40 -5.08 -18.03
C PRO A 38 -11.64 -5.92 -19.07
N ASP A 39 -11.69 -5.50 -20.33
CA ASP A 39 -10.73 -6.01 -21.33
C ASP A 39 -9.37 -5.39 -20.98
N GLU A 40 -8.60 -6.07 -20.16
CA GLU A 40 -7.25 -5.66 -19.81
C GLU A 40 -6.33 -5.92 -20.99
N LYS A 41 -5.59 -4.89 -21.36
CA LYS A 41 -4.57 -5.00 -22.38
C LYS A 41 -3.43 -5.89 -21.87
N ARG A 42 -2.95 -6.78 -22.73
CA ARG A 42 -1.78 -7.61 -22.45
C ARG A 42 -0.63 -7.17 -23.30
N PHE A 43 0.52 -6.97 -22.67
CA PHE A 43 1.75 -6.61 -23.34
C PHE A 43 2.60 -7.87 -23.56
N ASN A 44 3.01 -8.10 -24.81
CA ASN A 44 3.95 -9.18 -25.10
C ASN A 44 5.35 -8.81 -24.58
N VAL A 45 6.01 -9.69 -23.88
CA VAL A 45 7.38 -9.49 -23.42
C VAL A 45 8.33 -10.13 -24.42
N TYR A 46 9.18 -9.30 -25.03
CA TYR A 46 10.10 -9.72 -26.07
C TYR A 46 11.56 -9.60 -25.63
N ASP A 47 12.25 -10.73 -25.58
CA ASP A 47 13.68 -10.82 -25.30
C ASP A 47 14.48 -10.38 -26.52
N MET A 48 15.17 -9.22 -26.38
CA MET A 48 15.97 -8.63 -27.47
C MET A 48 17.22 -9.44 -27.78
N VAL A 49 17.77 -10.16 -26.80
CA VAL A 49 18.99 -10.96 -26.96
C VAL A 49 18.66 -12.31 -27.56
N GLY A 50 17.70 -13.03 -26.97
CA GLY A 50 17.23 -14.34 -27.45
C GLY A 50 16.28 -14.26 -28.64
N ARG A 51 15.80 -13.09 -29.02
CA ARG A 51 14.85 -12.84 -30.11
C ARG A 51 13.61 -13.72 -30.05
N ARG A 52 13.03 -13.81 -28.85
CA ARG A 52 11.87 -14.67 -28.59
C ARG A 52 10.86 -13.96 -27.68
N SER A 53 9.60 -14.35 -27.77
CA SER A 53 8.61 -13.95 -26.74
C SER A 53 8.87 -14.74 -25.46
N VAL A 54 8.95 -14.03 -24.33
CA VAL A 54 9.17 -14.59 -23.00
C VAL A 54 7.84 -14.88 -22.31
N GLY A 55 6.83 -14.03 -22.57
CA GLY A 55 5.53 -14.15 -21.92
C GLY A 55 4.65 -12.95 -22.19
N THR A 56 3.69 -12.72 -21.33
CA THR A 56 2.82 -11.53 -21.36
C THR A 56 2.74 -10.92 -19.99
N LEU A 57 2.67 -9.59 -19.91
CA LEU A 57 2.36 -8.83 -18.71
C LEU A 57 0.99 -8.18 -18.86
N ASP A 58 0.23 -8.11 -17.78
CA ASP A 58 -1.04 -7.40 -17.76
C ASP A 58 -0.84 -5.89 -17.71
N GLU A 59 -1.90 -5.17 -18.07
CA GLU A 59 -1.89 -3.71 -18.12
C GLU A 59 -1.65 -3.08 -16.73
N ALA A 60 -2.18 -3.68 -15.68
CA ALA A 60 -2.05 -3.19 -14.32
C ALA A 60 -0.58 -3.24 -13.85
N PHE A 61 0.11 -4.36 -14.14
CA PHE A 61 1.54 -4.49 -13.85
C PHE A 61 2.36 -3.46 -14.62
N VAL A 62 2.11 -3.34 -15.93
CA VAL A 62 2.87 -2.40 -16.78
C VAL A 62 2.73 -0.96 -16.31
N ILE A 63 1.53 -0.57 -15.90
CA ILE A 63 1.28 0.80 -15.43
C ILE A 63 1.89 1.05 -14.05
N SER A 64 1.90 0.03 -13.20
CA SER A 64 2.36 0.20 -11.81
C SER A 64 3.88 0.08 -11.65
N PHE A 65 4.53 -0.74 -12.50
CA PHE A 65 5.91 -1.15 -12.27
C PHE A 65 6.83 -1.02 -13.49
N ALA A 66 6.26 -0.91 -14.73
CA ALA A 66 7.10 -0.94 -15.90
C ALA A 66 7.66 0.45 -16.21
N GLU A 67 8.97 0.59 -16.02
CA GLU A 67 9.76 1.71 -16.53
C GLU A 67 11.08 1.18 -17.12
N PRO A 68 11.70 1.88 -18.06
CA PRO A 68 13.01 1.50 -18.56
C PRO A 68 14.03 1.40 -17.42
N GLY A 69 14.72 0.25 -17.30
CA GLY A 69 15.63 -0.08 -16.22
C GLY A 69 14.98 -0.85 -15.05
N ALA A 70 13.65 -0.93 -14.98
CA ALA A 70 12.97 -1.77 -13.99
C ALA A 70 13.22 -3.25 -14.28
N THR A 71 13.30 -4.06 -13.22
CA THR A 71 13.58 -5.49 -13.34
C THR A 71 12.43 -6.33 -12.80
N PHE A 72 12.14 -7.44 -13.46
CA PHE A 72 11.14 -8.40 -13.02
C PHE A 72 11.54 -9.84 -13.31
N VAL A 73 10.96 -10.78 -12.58
CA VAL A 73 11.19 -12.21 -12.79
C VAL A 73 10.04 -12.80 -13.61
N THR A 74 10.35 -13.52 -14.66
CA THR A 74 9.38 -14.42 -15.31
C THR A 74 10.06 -15.68 -15.79
N LYS A 75 9.39 -16.81 -15.68
CA LYS A 75 9.91 -18.15 -16.02
C LYS A 75 11.25 -18.51 -15.35
N GLY A 76 11.50 -17.98 -14.14
CA GLY A 76 12.73 -18.24 -13.38
C GLY A 76 13.96 -17.46 -13.84
N GLU A 77 13.80 -16.51 -14.77
CA GLU A 77 14.87 -15.62 -15.25
C GLU A 77 14.55 -14.17 -14.87
N ILE A 78 15.59 -13.36 -14.64
CA ILE A 78 15.47 -11.95 -14.32
C ILE A 78 15.61 -11.13 -15.60
N TRP A 79 14.68 -10.23 -15.82
CA TRP A 79 14.56 -9.40 -17.00
C TRP A 79 14.61 -7.92 -16.63
N GLU A 80 15.39 -7.15 -17.35
CA GLU A 80 15.40 -5.68 -17.27
C GLU A 80 14.60 -5.11 -18.44
N ILE A 81 13.70 -4.18 -18.16
CA ILE A 81 12.91 -3.49 -19.17
C ILE A 81 13.80 -2.48 -19.89
N SER A 82 13.96 -2.67 -21.20
CA SER A 82 14.72 -1.76 -22.06
C SER A 82 13.83 -0.71 -22.73
N GLU A 83 12.65 -1.11 -23.20
CA GLU A 83 11.73 -0.25 -23.92
C GLU A 83 10.28 -0.72 -23.72
N ILE A 84 9.36 0.22 -23.59
CA ILE A 84 7.92 -0.03 -23.48
C ILE A 84 7.24 0.50 -24.73
N GLY A 85 6.73 -0.40 -25.57
CA GLY A 85 5.95 -0.09 -26.76
C GLY A 85 4.44 -0.13 -26.50
N GLU A 86 3.66 0.04 -27.57
CA GLU A 86 2.19 0.05 -27.47
C GLU A 86 1.62 -1.31 -27.03
N ASP A 87 2.14 -2.42 -27.54
CA ASP A 87 1.66 -3.79 -27.28
C ASP A 87 2.80 -4.74 -26.87
N GLU A 88 4.02 -4.25 -26.80
CA GLU A 88 5.21 -5.04 -26.56
C GLU A 88 6.16 -4.34 -25.61
N ILE A 89 6.72 -5.09 -24.67
CA ILE A 89 7.78 -4.65 -23.76
C ILE A 89 9.05 -5.40 -24.13
N LYS A 90 10.08 -4.66 -24.52
CA LYS A 90 11.38 -5.21 -24.85
C LYS A 90 12.24 -5.33 -23.61
N VAL A 91 12.80 -6.52 -23.43
CA VAL A 91 13.59 -6.84 -22.24
C VAL A 91 14.93 -7.45 -22.60
N VAL A 92 15.87 -7.35 -21.67
CA VAL A 92 17.15 -8.02 -21.74
C VAL A 92 17.35 -8.90 -20.51
N PRO A 93 17.89 -10.13 -20.64
CA PRO A 93 18.16 -10.97 -19.48
C PRO A 93 19.34 -10.37 -18.69
N ILE A 94 19.22 -10.32 -17.37
CA ILE A 94 20.32 -9.89 -16.51
C ILE A 94 20.74 -11.01 -15.57
N HIS A 95 22.05 -11.18 -15.43
CA HIS A 95 22.67 -12.11 -14.49
C HIS A 95 23.28 -11.30 -13.33
N ARG A 96 22.46 -10.89 -12.37
CA ARG A 96 22.94 -10.30 -11.12
C ARG A 96 22.72 -11.28 -9.98
N SER A 97 23.80 -11.71 -9.35
CA SER A 97 23.74 -12.39 -8.06
C SER A 97 23.49 -11.33 -6.97
N GLY A 98 22.32 -11.35 -6.33
CA GLY A 98 22.10 -10.57 -5.11
C GLY A 98 20.78 -9.82 -4.98
N GLU A 99 20.10 -9.45 -6.04
CA GLU A 99 18.78 -8.84 -5.95
C GLU A 99 17.73 -9.79 -6.52
N ILE A 100 16.84 -10.27 -5.67
CA ILE A 100 15.63 -10.96 -6.09
C ILE A 100 14.62 -9.85 -6.42
N PRO A 101 14.29 -9.64 -7.70
CA PRO A 101 13.22 -8.70 -8.03
C PRO A 101 11.93 -9.23 -7.41
N SER A 102 11.25 -8.41 -6.65
CA SER A 102 9.95 -8.76 -6.15
C SER A 102 8.97 -8.80 -7.32
N TRP A 103 8.67 -10.00 -7.82
CA TRP A 103 7.45 -10.21 -8.55
C TRP A 103 6.30 -10.20 -7.52
N THR A 104 5.53 -9.14 -7.50
CA THR A 104 4.20 -9.18 -6.93
C THR A 104 3.29 -9.77 -8.00
N GLY A 105 3.16 -11.13 -8.04
CA GLY A 105 1.95 -11.75 -8.55
C GLY A 105 0.74 -11.13 -7.85
N GLU A 106 -0.48 -11.58 -8.11
CA GLU A 106 -1.64 -11.17 -7.30
C GLU A 106 -1.35 -11.47 -5.84
N GLU A 107 -0.77 -10.50 -5.15
CA GLU A 107 -0.53 -10.57 -3.73
C GLU A 107 -1.89 -10.46 -3.05
N ILE A 108 -2.36 -11.58 -2.51
CA ILE A 108 -3.61 -11.57 -1.74
C ILE A 108 -3.33 -10.72 -0.50
N PRO A 109 -3.92 -9.52 -0.40
CA PRO A 109 -3.61 -8.62 0.70
C PRO A 109 -4.05 -9.26 2.02
N VAL A 110 -3.15 -9.34 3.00
CA VAL A 110 -3.49 -9.81 4.34
C VAL A 110 -4.51 -8.86 4.96
N PRO A 111 -5.71 -9.36 5.35
CA PRO A 111 -6.76 -8.52 5.91
C PRO A 111 -6.38 -7.95 7.28
N PHE A 112 -6.98 -6.82 7.63
CA PHE A 112 -6.84 -6.17 8.93
C PHE A 112 -6.99 -7.14 10.12
N ALA A 113 -8.04 -7.98 10.13
CA ALA A 113 -8.31 -8.90 11.22
C ALA A 113 -7.18 -9.92 11.44
N VAL A 114 -6.57 -10.42 10.34
CA VAL A 114 -5.43 -11.35 10.42
C VAL A 114 -4.19 -10.64 10.96
N ALA A 115 -3.95 -9.40 10.56
CA ALA A 115 -2.82 -8.64 11.07
C ALA A 115 -2.96 -8.31 12.55
N GLN A 116 -4.19 -8.02 13.02
CA GLN A 116 -4.48 -7.83 14.44
C GLN A 116 -4.21 -9.11 15.28
N GLU A 117 -4.61 -10.26 14.75
CA GLU A 117 -4.33 -11.57 15.37
C GLU A 117 -2.82 -11.82 15.49
N VAL A 118 -2.04 -11.49 14.44
CA VAL A 118 -0.57 -11.57 14.54
C VAL A 118 -0.02 -10.61 15.59
N GLY A 119 -0.60 -9.42 15.73
CA GLY A 119 -0.27 -8.49 16.81
C GLY A 119 -0.53 -9.09 18.20
N GLU A 120 -1.69 -9.75 18.38
CA GLU A 120 -2.02 -10.44 19.62
C GLU A 120 -1.05 -11.58 19.92
N ILE A 121 -0.72 -12.41 18.92
CA ILE A 121 0.29 -13.47 19.05
C ILE A 121 1.63 -12.91 19.54
N ARG A 122 2.09 -11.80 18.96
CA ARG A 122 3.35 -11.15 19.36
C ARG A 122 3.30 -10.72 20.83
N ARG A 123 2.19 -10.12 21.25
CA ARG A 123 2.00 -9.67 22.65
C ARG A 123 1.98 -10.83 23.63
N GLU A 124 1.24 -11.89 23.32
CA GLU A 124 1.13 -13.06 24.20
C GLU A 124 2.49 -13.78 24.34
N ILE A 125 3.22 -13.97 23.24
CA ILE A 125 4.57 -14.54 23.28
C ILE A 125 5.50 -13.66 24.12
N ALA A 126 5.49 -12.35 23.92
CA ALA A 126 6.30 -11.43 24.71
C ALA A 126 5.97 -11.51 26.21
N GLY A 127 4.67 -11.52 26.56
CA GLY A 127 4.24 -11.69 27.95
C GLY A 127 4.69 -12.99 28.60
N ILE A 128 4.71 -14.11 27.85
CA ILE A 128 5.23 -15.40 28.35
C ILE A 128 6.75 -15.31 28.59
N LEU A 129 7.47 -14.59 27.73
CA LEU A 129 8.92 -14.43 27.84
C LEU A 129 9.32 -13.46 28.97
N GLU A 130 8.55 -12.38 29.18
CA GLU A 130 8.81 -11.37 30.21
C GLU A 130 8.42 -11.84 31.62
N GLY A 131 7.38 -12.70 31.75
CA GLY A 131 6.90 -13.21 33.04
C GLY A 131 7.90 -14.10 33.82
N GLU A 132 9.07 -14.37 33.25
CA GLU A 132 10.17 -15.08 33.91
C GLU A 132 11.23 -14.15 34.49
N ASP A 133 11.31 -12.90 33.99
CA ASP A 133 12.26 -11.90 34.51
C ASP A 133 11.76 -11.23 35.82
N GLU A 134 10.48 -11.40 36.20
CA GLU A 134 9.91 -10.83 37.42
C GLU A 134 10.16 -11.63 38.68
N GLU A 135 10.61 -12.89 38.61
CA GLU A 135 11.07 -13.63 39.77
C GLU A 135 12.50 -13.21 40.14
N GLU A 136 12.58 -12.25 41.06
CA GLU A 136 13.78 -11.55 41.50
C GLU A 136 14.91 -12.49 41.96
N GLY A 137 16.11 -12.23 41.41
CA GLY A 137 17.30 -12.22 42.27
C GLY A 137 18.26 -13.40 42.21
N GLU A 138 18.37 -14.21 41.14
CA GLU A 138 19.40 -15.26 41.10
C GLU A 138 20.23 -15.33 39.79
N LYS A 139 21.49 -15.72 39.98
CA LYS A 139 22.68 -15.76 39.10
C LYS A 139 22.44 -16.03 37.60
N GLU A 140 23.33 -15.44 36.74
CA GLU A 140 23.33 -15.53 35.26
C GLU A 140 23.08 -16.92 34.63
N ARG A 141 23.48 -18.01 35.33
CA ARG A 141 23.20 -19.38 34.86
C ARG A 141 21.74 -19.84 35.05
N GLU A 142 21.04 -19.30 36.01
CA GLU A 142 19.59 -19.56 36.23
C GLU A 142 18.77 -18.77 35.21
N LYS A 143 19.22 -17.59 34.80
CA LYS A 143 18.58 -16.80 33.74
C LYS A 143 18.59 -17.50 32.38
N GLU A 144 19.67 -18.21 32.01
CA GLU A 144 19.69 -18.97 30.75
C GLU A 144 18.73 -20.19 30.78
N GLY A 145 18.63 -20.88 31.90
CA GLY A 145 17.70 -22.00 32.10
C GLY A 145 16.23 -21.54 32.00
N GLY A 146 15.88 -20.46 32.69
CA GLY A 146 14.55 -19.84 32.66
C GLY A 146 14.16 -19.37 31.25
N ARG A 147 15.05 -18.68 30.55
CA ARG A 147 14.82 -18.24 29.16
C ARG A 147 14.54 -19.40 28.20
N GLN A 148 15.22 -20.52 28.33
CA GLN A 148 14.99 -21.71 27.52
C GLN A 148 13.61 -22.32 27.83
N GLU A 149 13.18 -22.30 29.10
CA GLU A 149 11.88 -22.79 29.54
C GLU A 149 10.74 -21.88 29.02
N GLY A 150 10.90 -20.54 29.07
CA GLY A 150 9.96 -19.58 28.53
C GLY A 150 9.77 -19.72 27.04
N ARG A 151 10.84 -19.88 26.28
CA ARG A 151 10.77 -20.18 24.86
C ARG A 151 10.01 -21.48 24.58
N GLY A 152 10.27 -22.54 25.38
CA GLY A 152 9.54 -23.80 25.28
C GLY A 152 8.04 -23.64 25.54
N ARG A 153 7.66 -22.88 26.58
CA ARG A 153 6.24 -22.56 26.90
C ARG A 153 5.58 -21.74 25.78
N ALA A 154 6.27 -20.73 25.25
CA ALA A 154 5.76 -19.91 24.15
C ALA A 154 5.51 -20.72 22.87
N ILE A 155 6.42 -21.65 22.53
CA ILE A 155 6.24 -22.57 21.40
C ILE A 155 5.05 -23.51 21.65
N ALA A 156 4.93 -24.09 22.84
CA ALA A 156 3.81 -24.98 23.19
C ALA A 156 2.47 -24.23 23.13
N TRP A 157 2.40 -23.02 23.69
CA TRP A 157 1.22 -22.16 23.62
C TRP A 157 0.81 -21.87 22.16
N LEU A 158 1.79 -21.58 21.29
CA LEU A 158 1.54 -21.29 19.88
C LEU A 158 0.99 -22.52 19.14
N GLN A 159 1.59 -23.70 19.36
CA GLN A 159 1.19 -24.95 18.71
C GLN A 159 -0.17 -25.47 19.19
N GLU A 160 -0.58 -25.15 20.40
CA GLU A 160 -1.92 -25.51 20.92
C GLU A 160 -3.03 -24.72 20.21
N ARG A 161 -2.76 -23.47 19.83
CA ARG A 161 -3.77 -22.54 19.26
C ARG A 161 -3.74 -22.45 17.75
N TYR A 162 -2.58 -22.65 17.14
CA TYR A 162 -2.38 -22.44 15.72
C TYR A 162 -1.71 -23.66 15.06
N PRO A 163 -2.07 -23.99 13.81
CA PRO A 163 -1.49 -25.12 13.08
C PRO A 163 -0.06 -24.81 12.61
N VAL A 164 0.84 -24.52 13.54
CA VAL A 164 2.24 -24.14 13.27
C VAL A 164 3.15 -25.35 13.51
N ASN A 165 4.05 -25.62 12.56
CA ASN A 165 5.08 -26.64 12.77
C ASN A 165 6.15 -26.15 13.77
N GLY A 166 6.92 -27.09 14.32
CA GLY A 166 7.92 -26.75 15.35
C GLY A 166 9.03 -25.82 14.88
N ASP A 167 9.38 -25.82 13.58
CA ASP A 167 10.44 -24.96 13.04
C ASP A 167 9.94 -23.51 12.95
N ALA A 168 8.77 -23.31 12.35
CA ALA A 168 8.17 -21.96 12.23
C ALA A 168 7.84 -21.38 13.62
N GLY A 169 7.36 -22.21 14.56
CA GLY A 169 7.12 -21.76 15.94
C GLY A 169 8.40 -21.30 16.64
N ARG A 170 9.50 -22.03 16.47
CA ARG A 170 10.82 -21.63 17.00
C ARG A 170 11.31 -20.33 16.39
N GLU A 171 11.24 -20.18 15.08
CA GLU A 171 11.71 -18.98 14.38
C GLU A 171 10.94 -17.73 14.84
N LEU A 172 9.61 -17.83 14.99
CA LEU A 172 8.79 -16.72 15.49
C LEU A 172 9.13 -16.38 16.94
N VAL A 173 9.21 -17.38 17.84
CA VAL A 173 9.55 -17.15 19.23
C VAL A 173 10.96 -16.59 19.38
N ASP A 174 11.93 -17.05 18.58
CA ASP A 174 13.29 -16.54 18.61
C ASP A 174 13.38 -15.07 18.11
N LEU A 175 12.54 -14.68 17.16
CA LEU A 175 12.48 -13.28 16.70
C LEU A 175 11.96 -12.37 17.83
N ILE A 176 10.87 -12.77 18.50
CA ILE A 176 10.27 -11.98 19.59
C ILE A 176 11.20 -12.00 20.82
N SER A 177 11.84 -13.13 21.13
CA SER A 177 12.81 -13.21 22.22
C SER A 177 13.96 -12.23 22.04
N ARG A 178 14.53 -12.13 20.83
CA ARG A 178 15.57 -11.14 20.52
C ARG A 178 15.10 -9.69 20.67
N GLN A 179 13.81 -9.44 20.39
CA GLN A 179 13.19 -8.12 20.57
C GLN A 179 13.12 -7.76 22.06
N VAL A 180 12.57 -8.67 22.88
CA VAL A 180 12.44 -8.53 24.34
C VAL A 180 13.81 -8.42 25.01
N GLU A 181 14.75 -9.30 24.70
CA GLU A 181 16.11 -9.33 25.30
C GLU A 181 16.88 -8.01 25.08
N LYS A 182 16.60 -7.31 23.99
CA LYS A 182 17.20 -6.01 23.68
C LYS A 182 16.41 -4.82 24.23
N GLY A 183 15.30 -5.09 24.93
CA GLY A 183 14.43 -4.05 25.49
C GLY A 183 13.72 -3.20 24.44
N HIS A 184 13.51 -3.72 23.23
CA HIS A 184 12.76 -3.03 22.21
C HIS A 184 11.25 -3.23 22.39
N PRO A 185 10.42 -2.21 22.14
CA PRO A 185 8.97 -2.35 22.22
C PRO A 185 8.45 -3.36 21.19
N ILE A 186 7.39 -4.08 21.55
CA ILE A 186 6.73 -5.05 20.68
C ILE A 186 5.63 -4.34 19.89
N PRO A 187 5.69 -4.33 18.54
CA PRO A 187 4.58 -3.87 17.74
C PRO A 187 3.46 -4.93 17.75
N ASP A 188 2.33 -4.55 18.32
CA ASP A 188 1.16 -5.40 18.49
C ASP A 188 -0.14 -4.70 18.06
N GLN A 189 -1.31 -5.24 18.41
CA GLN A 189 -2.59 -4.63 18.07
C GLN A 189 -2.89 -3.33 18.84
N CYS A 190 -2.16 -3.05 19.94
CA CYS A 190 -2.33 -1.85 20.77
C CYS A 190 -1.14 -0.90 20.70
N HIS A 191 -0.04 -1.31 20.04
CA HIS A 191 1.18 -0.52 19.95
C HIS A 191 1.66 -0.43 18.51
N ILE A 192 1.71 0.79 18.00
CA ILE A 192 2.44 1.14 16.77
C ILE A 192 3.83 1.58 17.19
N VAL A 193 4.86 0.94 16.64
CA VAL A 193 6.26 1.25 16.96
C VAL A 193 6.90 1.95 15.78
N VAL A 194 7.31 3.19 15.99
CA VAL A 194 8.02 4.00 14.99
C VAL A 194 9.52 3.94 15.29
N GLU A 195 10.27 3.47 14.32
CA GLU A 195 11.72 3.34 14.40
C GLU A 195 12.39 4.16 13.30
N SER A 196 13.50 4.79 13.61
CA SER A 196 14.28 5.52 12.61
C SER A 196 15.76 5.20 12.71
N GLY A 197 16.45 5.27 11.58
CA GLY A 197 17.89 5.05 11.51
C GLY A 197 18.46 5.37 10.12
N GLY A 198 19.51 6.19 10.05
CA GLY A 198 20.08 6.64 8.79
C GLY A 198 19.09 7.45 7.96
N GLU A 199 18.93 7.08 6.69
CA GLU A 199 18.02 7.73 5.73
C GLU A 199 16.67 6.99 5.62
N GLY A 200 16.26 6.22 6.62
CA GLY A 200 15.02 5.47 6.60
C GLY A 200 14.31 5.45 7.94
N ALA A 201 13.02 5.19 7.90
CA ALA A 201 12.20 4.93 9.07
C ALA A 201 11.24 3.78 8.80
N VAL A 202 10.80 3.13 9.87
CA VAL A 202 9.84 2.03 9.81
C VAL A 202 8.72 2.31 10.82
N ILE A 203 7.49 2.24 10.36
CA ILE A 203 6.30 2.27 11.20
C ILE A 203 5.79 0.83 11.29
N ASN A 204 6.07 0.15 12.39
CA ASN A 204 5.59 -1.20 12.64
C ASN A 204 4.14 -1.12 13.15
N ALA A 205 3.18 -1.55 12.33
CA ALA A 205 1.76 -1.46 12.61
C ALA A 205 1.03 -2.71 12.10
N CYS A 206 0.42 -3.47 13.01
CA CYS A 206 -0.34 -4.67 12.70
C CYS A 206 -1.74 -4.34 12.16
N LEU A 207 -1.83 -3.55 11.08
CA LEU A 207 -3.10 -3.04 10.55
C LEU A 207 -3.56 -3.70 9.23
N GLY A 208 -2.74 -4.62 8.68
CA GLY A 208 -3.02 -5.28 7.42
C GLY A 208 -2.59 -4.45 6.21
N HIS A 209 -2.53 -5.11 5.04
CA HIS A 209 -1.88 -4.53 3.86
C HIS A 209 -2.55 -3.22 3.40
N LYS A 210 -3.89 -3.24 3.17
CA LYS A 210 -4.61 -2.08 2.65
C LYS A 210 -4.62 -0.89 3.60
N THR A 211 -4.73 -1.14 4.90
CA THR A 211 -4.72 -0.08 5.93
C THR A 211 -3.33 0.55 6.02
N ASN A 212 -2.27 -0.28 6.02
CA ASN A 212 -0.90 0.19 6.01
C ASN A 212 -0.57 0.96 4.71
N ASP A 213 -1.02 0.48 3.54
CA ASP A 213 -0.85 1.22 2.27
C ASP A 213 -1.54 2.58 2.31
N THR A 214 -2.78 2.62 2.81
CA THR A 214 -3.52 3.88 2.98
C THR A 214 -2.79 4.86 3.89
N LEU A 215 -2.38 4.40 5.07
CA LEU A 215 -1.67 5.21 6.05
C LEU A 215 -0.29 5.65 5.54
N GLY A 216 0.44 4.73 4.89
CA GLY A 216 1.74 5.00 4.30
C GLY A 216 1.70 6.10 3.25
N ARG A 217 0.72 6.06 2.35
CA ARG A 217 0.51 7.12 1.33
C ARG A 217 0.23 8.48 1.96
N ILE A 218 -0.58 8.53 3.01
CA ILE A 218 -0.88 9.77 3.74
C ILE A 218 0.40 10.32 4.39
N ILE A 219 1.12 9.49 5.14
CA ILE A 219 2.36 9.91 5.82
C ILE A 219 3.43 10.33 4.80
N SER A 220 3.62 9.55 3.75
CA SER A 220 4.54 9.90 2.65
C SER A 220 4.19 11.25 2.03
N SER A 221 2.92 11.51 1.76
CA SER A 221 2.46 12.79 1.20
C SER A 221 2.73 13.97 2.14
N LEU A 222 2.43 13.81 3.44
CA LEU A 222 2.68 14.84 4.45
C LEU A 222 4.18 15.13 4.61
N LEU A 223 5.00 14.09 4.66
CA LEU A 223 6.45 14.23 4.75
C LEU A 223 7.06 14.80 3.46
N SER A 224 6.58 14.38 2.30
CA SER A 224 7.01 14.95 1.01
C SER A 224 6.71 16.44 0.92
N ALA A 225 5.52 16.86 1.37
CA ALA A 225 5.16 18.27 1.47
C ALA A 225 6.07 19.05 2.43
N ARG A 226 6.45 18.42 3.57
CA ARG A 226 7.35 19.02 4.56
C ARG A 226 8.78 19.15 4.05
N PHE A 227 9.27 18.16 3.29
CA PHE A 227 10.65 18.16 2.78
C PHE A 227 10.81 18.90 1.44
N GLY A 228 9.71 19.09 0.69
CA GLY A 228 9.78 19.57 -0.69
C GLY A 228 10.43 18.58 -1.65
N SER A 229 10.45 17.29 -1.28
CA SER A 229 11.00 16.17 -2.07
C SER A 229 10.25 14.90 -1.79
N SER A 230 10.26 13.95 -2.73
CA SER A 230 9.53 12.69 -2.61
C SER A 230 10.02 11.82 -1.46
N VAL A 231 9.10 11.21 -0.76
CA VAL A 231 9.33 10.15 0.23
C VAL A 231 8.79 8.85 -0.34
N GLU A 232 9.67 7.88 -0.58
CA GLU A 232 9.28 6.56 -1.08
C GLU A 232 8.75 5.70 0.06
N ILE A 233 7.79 4.83 -0.26
CA ILE A 233 7.25 3.87 0.70
C ILE A 233 7.37 2.44 0.17
N SER A 234 7.58 1.52 1.11
CA SER A 234 7.35 0.09 0.91
C SER A 234 6.43 -0.40 2.03
N VAL A 235 5.41 -1.17 1.70
CA VAL A 235 4.37 -1.54 2.64
C VAL A 235 4.19 -3.05 2.66
N ASP A 236 4.13 -3.61 3.87
CA ASP A 236 3.69 -4.97 4.10
C ASP A 236 2.52 -4.99 5.13
N PRO A 237 1.88 -6.15 5.42
CA PRO A 237 0.76 -6.19 6.34
C PRO A 237 1.05 -5.71 7.77
N TYR A 238 2.30 -5.61 8.14
CA TYR A 238 2.75 -5.38 9.52
C TYR A 238 3.59 -4.14 9.69
N ARG A 239 3.94 -3.45 8.58
CA ARG A 239 4.80 -2.25 8.63
C ARG A 239 4.72 -1.40 7.37
N ILE A 240 5.19 -0.17 7.52
CA ILE A 240 5.38 0.82 6.47
C ILE A 240 6.83 1.27 6.56
N GLU A 241 7.61 1.03 5.53
CA GLU A 241 8.99 1.51 5.40
C GLU A 241 8.98 2.84 4.65
N LEU A 242 9.73 3.81 5.14
CA LEU A 242 9.88 5.14 4.57
C LEU A 242 11.34 5.35 4.16
N ALA A 243 11.61 5.63 2.88
CA ALA A 243 12.90 6.12 2.44
C ALA A 243 12.87 7.66 2.47
N LEU A 244 13.65 8.23 3.35
CA LEU A 244 13.62 9.67 3.65
C LEU A 244 14.75 10.39 2.89
N PRO A 245 14.51 11.58 2.32
CA PRO A 245 15.54 12.36 1.62
C PRO A 245 16.61 12.92 2.60
N ARG A 246 16.31 12.93 3.88
CA ARG A 246 17.22 13.29 4.98
C ARG A 246 16.75 12.62 6.27
N PRO A 247 17.65 12.36 7.23
CA PRO A 247 17.29 11.77 8.51
C PRO A 247 16.18 12.54 9.23
N LEU A 248 15.23 11.79 9.82
CA LEU A 248 14.16 12.29 10.64
C LEU A 248 14.08 11.46 11.93
N LEU A 249 13.79 12.09 13.04
CA LEU A 249 13.62 11.40 14.31
C LEU A 249 12.29 10.62 14.34
N ALA A 250 12.30 9.46 14.99
CA ALA A 250 11.10 8.64 15.15
C ALA A 250 9.95 9.43 15.82
N GLU A 251 10.29 10.32 16.77
CA GLU A 251 9.33 11.19 17.49
C GLU A 251 8.61 12.19 16.56
N GLU A 252 9.27 12.63 15.50
CA GLU A 252 8.63 13.56 14.54
C GLU A 252 7.62 12.83 13.65
N ILE A 253 7.90 11.57 13.29
CA ILE A 253 6.97 10.71 12.54
C ILE A 253 5.81 10.29 13.46
N ALA A 254 6.11 9.89 14.70
CA ALA A 254 5.11 9.55 15.70
C ALA A 254 4.12 10.71 15.92
N ARG A 255 4.64 11.92 16.09
CA ARG A 255 3.81 13.13 16.22
C ARG A 255 2.93 13.36 15.00
N THR A 256 3.45 13.12 13.80
CA THR A 256 2.64 13.24 12.57
C THR A 256 1.46 12.26 12.57
N LEU A 257 1.65 11.03 13.10
CA LEU A 257 0.58 10.05 13.26
C LEU A 257 -0.45 10.49 14.30
N GLU A 258 0.01 10.98 15.45
CA GLU A 258 -0.84 11.41 16.58
C GLU A 258 -1.67 12.66 16.26
N GLU A 259 -1.09 13.60 15.50
CA GLU A 259 -1.75 14.86 15.10
C GLU A 259 -2.68 14.70 13.89
N LEU A 260 -2.60 13.58 13.15
CA LEU A 260 -3.41 13.35 11.96
C LEU A 260 -4.88 13.15 12.33
N ASP A 261 -5.73 14.08 11.88
CA ASP A 261 -7.18 13.96 12.08
C ASP A 261 -7.81 12.96 11.09
N PRO A 262 -8.64 12.01 11.55
CA PRO A 262 -9.32 11.05 10.69
C PRO A 262 -10.13 11.69 9.54
N SER A 263 -10.64 12.91 9.74
CA SER A 263 -11.39 13.63 8.69
C SER A 263 -10.55 14.04 7.48
N TYR A 264 -9.21 14.09 7.64
CA TYR A 264 -8.29 14.45 6.54
C TYR A 264 -7.86 13.26 5.68
N VAL A 265 -8.21 12.03 6.04
CA VAL A 265 -7.83 10.81 5.31
C VAL A 265 -8.25 10.90 3.83
N GLU A 266 -9.55 11.09 3.56
CA GLU A 266 -10.06 11.17 2.18
C GLU A 266 -9.52 12.39 1.41
N PRO A 267 -9.56 13.62 1.97
CA PRO A 267 -9.00 14.79 1.29
C PRO A 267 -7.52 14.64 0.90
N ILE A 268 -6.68 14.11 1.79
CA ILE A 268 -5.26 13.90 1.50
C ILE A 268 -5.09 12.84 0.42
N LEU A 269 -5.82 11.71 0.49
CA LEU A 269 -5.77 10.66 -0.51
C LEU A 269 -6.23 11.16 -1.88
N GLU A 270 -7.32 11.92 -1.96
CA GLU A 270 -7.79 12.49 -3.23
C GLU A 270 -6.71 13.37 -3.86
N MET A 271 -6.06 14.24 -3.07
CA MET A 271 -4.96 15.07 -3.54
C MET A 271 -3.75 14.23 -3.98
N THR A 272 -3.37 13.25 -3.19
CA THR A 272 -2.22 12.37 -3.49
C THR A 272 -2.44 11.55 -4.76
N LEU A 273 -3.67 11.04 -4.96
CA LEU A 273 -4.01 10.23 -6.12
C LEU A 273 -4.19 11.04 -7.41
N LYS A 274 -4.49 12.33 -7.31
CA LYS A 274 -4.90 13.19 -8.42
C LYS A 274 -3.94 13.14 -9.62
N ASN A 275 -2.64 13.05 -9.39
CA ASN A 275 -1.62 13.05 -10.42
C ASN A 275 -0.99 11.67 -10.68
N THR A 276 -1.53 10.60 -10.07
CA THR A 276 -0.97 9.27 -10.21
C THR A 276 -1.40 8.59 -11.51
N THR A 277 -0.53 7.74 -12.03
CA THR A 277 -0.82 6.86 -13.16
C THR A 277 -2.00 5.95 -12.86
N LEU A 278 -2.15 5.51 -11.60
CA LEU A 278 -3.25 4.68 -11.12
C LEU A 278 -4.60 5.35 -11.33
N LEU A 279 -4.76 6.64 -10.94
CA LEU A 279 -6.02 7.36 -11.16
C LEU A 279 -6.29 7.56 -12.64
N ARG A 280 -5.28 7.88 -13.45
CA ARG A 280 -5.40 8.01 -14.90
C ARG A 280 -5.97 6.74 -15.53
N TRP A 281 -5.37 5.62 -15.19
CA TRP A 281 -5.80 4.31 -15.67
C TRP A 281 -7.25 3.99 -15.26
N LYS A 282 -7.58 4.13 -13.97
CA LYS A 282 -8.95 3.92 -13.48
C LYS A 282 -9.96 4.85 -14.13
N MET A 283 -9.63 6.14 -14.30
CA MET A 283 -10.53 7.09 -14.95
C MET A 283 -10.82 6.72 -16.38
N VAL A 284 -9.84 6.26 -17.15
CA VAL A 284 -10.06 5.82 -18.54
C VAL A 284 -10.93 4.58 -18.57
N HIS A 285 -10.70 3.60 -17.70
CA HIS A 285 -11.54 2.40 -17.60
C HIS A 285 -12.98 2.72 -17.20
N VAL A 286 -13.17 3.57 -16.20
CA VAL A 286 -14.51 4.03 -15.78
C VAL A 286 -15.16 4.84 -16.91
N ALA A 287 -14.45 5.76 -17.57
CA ALA A 287 -14.98 6.55 -18.67
C ALA A 287 -15.39 5.67 -19.86
N ARG A 288 -14.67 4.58 -20.14
CA ARG A 288 -15.08 3.57 -21.13
C ARG A 288 -16.38 2.89 -20.72
N LYS A 289 -16.53 2.45 -19.46
CA LYS A 289 -17.75 1.85 -18.92
C LYS A 289 -18.94 2.80 -18.99
N PHE A 290 -18.73 4.10 -18.86
CA PHE A 290 -19.75 5.14 -19.03
C PHE A 290 -19.98 5.54 -20.51
N GLY A 291 -19.25 4.95 -21.45
CA GLY A 291 -19.37 5.24 -22.88
C GLY A 291 -18.85 6.61 -23.31
N ALA A 292 -18.05 7.27 -22.47
CA ALA A 292 -17.41 8.53 -22.78
C ALA A 292 -16.19 8.38 -23.72
N PHE A 293 -15.54 7.22 -23.64
CA PHE A 293 -14.43 6.86 -24.52
C PHE A 293 -14.74 5.63 -25.36
N SER A 294 -14.17 5.57 -26.57
CA SER A 294 -14.17 4.35 -27.37
C SER A 294 -13.24 3.29 -26.75
N ARG A 295 -13.44 2.02 -27.13
CA ARG A 295 -12.60 0.91 -26.64
C ARG A 295 -11.14 1.04 -27.06
N ASP A 296 -10.88 1.63 -28.23
CA ASP A 296 -9.56 1.70 -28.85
C ASP A 296 -8.77 2.94 -28.44
N ILE A 297 -9.21 3.69 -27.42
CA ILE A 297 -8.45 4.86 -26.99
C ILE A 297 -7.16 4.45 -26.29
N ASP A 298 -6.04 4.98 -26.80
CA ASP A 298 -4.75 4.86 -26.15
C ASP A 298 -4.65 5.86 -24.98
N TYR A 299 -4.87 5.37 -23.77
CA TYR A 299 -4.86 6.21 -22.57
C TYR A 299 -3.45 6.73 -22.22
N GLN A 300 -2.37 6.09 -22.69
CA GLN A 300 -1.01 6.56 -22.45
C GLN A 300 -0.78 7.91 -23.15
N ARG A 301 -1.48 8.15 -24.25
CA ARG A 301 -1.43 9.44 -24.99
C ARG A 301 -2.40 10.48 -24.44
N VAL A 302 -3.27 10.11 -23.51
CA VAL A 302 -4.23 11.06 -22.93
C VAL A 302 -3.59 11.79 -21.76
N SER A 303 -3.46 13.09 -21.87
CA SER A 303 -2.91 13.94 -20.80
C SER A 303 -3.77 13.89 -19.55
N MET A 304 -3.18 13.65 -18.37
CA MET A 304 -3.88 13.69 -17.10
C MET A 304 -4.55 15.03 -16.85
N ALA A 305 -3.88 16.14 -17.18
CA ALA A 305 -4.47 17.48 -17.04
C ALA A 305 -5.77 17.63 -17.84
N LYS A 306 -5.83 17.08 -19.05
CA LYS A 306 -7.05 17.09 -19.88
C LYS A 306 -8.12 16.16 -19.30
N LEU A 307 -7.75 14.99 -18.77
CA LEU A 307 -8.69 14.10 -18.10
C LEU A 307 -9.32 14.78 -16.88
N LEU A 308 -8.50 15.37 -16.01
CA LEU A 308 -8.98 16.08 -14.84
C LEU A 308 -9.85 17.28 -15.21
N ALA A 309 -9.43 18.09 -16.19
CA ALA A 309 -10.20 19.25 -16.63
C ALA A 309 -11.61 18.88 -17.13
N VAL A 310 -11.78 17.69 -17.72
CA VAL A 310 -13.05 17.22 -18.26
C VAL A 310 -13.89 16.46 -17.23
N PHE A 311 -13.26 15.64 -16.40
CA PHE A 311 -13.96 14.67 -15.55
C PHE A 311 -13.91 14.99 -14.06
N GLU A 312 -13.06 15.88 -13.59
CA GLU A 312 -13.01 16.27 -12.16
C GLU A 312 -14.41 16.75 -11.69
N GLY A 313 -14.81 16.30 -10.51
CA GLY A 313 -16.13 16.58 -9.96
C GLY A 313 -17.32 15.82 -10.59
N THR A 314 -17.09 15.06 -11.66
CA THR A 314 -18.12 14.23 -12.30
C THR A 314 -18.36 12.92 -11.57
N PRO A 315 -19.49 12.22 -11.82
CA PRO A 315 -19.68 10.86 -11.29
C PRO A 315 -18.60 9.86 -11.73
N MET A 316 -18.02 10.01 -12.92
CA MET A 316 -16.93 9.14 -13.40
C MET A 316 -15.66 9.30 -12.57
N TYR A 317 -15.30 10.52 -12.23
CA TYR A 317 -14.15 10.79 -11.36
C TYR A 317 -14.34 10.18 -9.97
N ARG A 318 -15.53 10.40 -9.38
CA ARG A 318 -15.88 9.82 -8.07
C ARG A 318 -15.88 8.30 -8.07
N GLU A 319 -16.36 7.69 -9.15
CA GLU A 319 -16.36 6.23 -9.28
C GLU A 319 -14.95 5.68 -9.46
N ALA A 320 -14.08 6.37 -10.22
CA ALA A 320 -12.67 5.98 -10.35
C ALA A 320 -11.93 6.00 -8.99
N LEU A 321 -12.13 7.06 -8.20
CA LEU A 321 -11.60 7.13 -6.83
C LEU A 321 -12.18 6.03 -5.94
N ARG A 322 -13.50 5.79 -6.00
CA ARG A 322 -14.17 4.77 -5.22
C ARG A 322 -13.66 3.36 -5.55
N GLU A 323 -13.45 3.04 -6.83
CA GLU A 323 -12.84 1.77 -7.23
C GLU A 323 -11.40 1.64 -6.66
N ILE A 324 -10.58 2.69 -6.71
CA ILE A 324 -9.23 2.67 -6.11
C ILE A 324 -9.31 2.44 -4.60
N TYR A 325 -10.19 3.17 -3.91
CA TYR A 325 -10.38 3.03 -2.47
C TYR A 325 -10.79 1.61 -2.08
N HIS A 326 -11.74 1.03 -2.84
CA HIS A 326 -12.21 -0.33 -2.58
C HIS A 326 -11.14 -1.40 -2.90
N ASP A 327 -10.47 -1.27 -4.05
CA ASP A 327 -9.57 -2.31 -4.55
C ASP A 327 -8.23 -2.33 -3.82
N ARG A 328 -7.68 -1.14 -3.50
CA ARG A 328 -6.30 -0.97 -3.02
C ARG A 328 -6.18 -0.45 -1.59
N LEU A 329 -7.14 0.33 -1.11
CA LEU A 329 -7.05 1.07 0.14
C LEU A 329 -8.11 0.61 1.15
N ASP A 330 -7.96 1.03 2.41
CA ASP A 330 -8.93 0.81 3.48
C ASP A 330 -9.10 2.09 4.31
N ILE A 331 -9.96 2.98 3.83
CA ILE A 331 -10.22 4.28 4.45
C ILE A 331 -10.84 4.13 5.83
N GLU A 332 -11.82 3.24 5.95
CA GLU A 332 -12.58 3.07 7.19
C GLU A 332 -11.69 2.54 8.32
N ARG A 333 -10.84 1.53 8.03
CA ARG A 333 -9.90 1.00 9.01
C ARG A 333 -8.78 1.99 9.34
N THR A 334 -8.35 2.79 8.37
CA THR A 334 -7.37 3.86 8.63
C THR A 334 -7.96 4.93 9.56
N LYS A 335 -9.19 5.40 9.32
CA LYS A 335 -9.88 6.33 10.21
C LYS A 335 -10.04 5.73 11.62
N TRP A 336 -10.48 4.49 11.69
CA TRP A 336 -10.60 3.78 12.97
C TRP A 336 -9.26 3.72 13.71
N ALA A 337 -8.15 3.38 13.03
CA ALA A 337 -6.84 3.32 13.66
C ALA A 337 -6.40 4.70 14.19
N LEU A 338 -6.61 5.77 13.43
CA LEU A 338 -6.33 7.14 13.86
C LEU A 338 -7.20 7.58 15.04
N GLU A 339 -8.48 7.20 15.08
CA GLU A 339 -9.36 7.42 16.23
C GLU A 339 -8.84 6.69 17.47
N LYS A 340 -8.36 5.44 17.30
CA LYS A 340 -7.78 4.64 18.39
C LYS A 340 -6.43 5.19 18.89
N ILE A 341 -5.66 5.81 18.04
CA ILE A 341 -4.45 6.56 18.43
C ILE A 341 -4.85 7.78 19.27
N LYS A 342 -5.86 8.54 18.85
CA LYS A 342 -6.33 9.72 19.56
C LYS A 342 -6.95 9.43 20.91
N ASP A 343 -7.71 8.34 21.04
CA ASP A 343 -8.33 7.95 22.32
C ASP A 343 -7.35 7.20 23.25
N GLY A 344 -6.12 6.93 22.78
CA GLY A 344 -5.08 6.24 23.56
C GLY A 344 -5.23 4.73 23.62
N SER A 345 -6.20 4.13 22.90
CA SER A 345 -6.36 2.67 22.80
C SER A 345 -5.24 2.03 22.01
N ILE A 346 -4.70 2.75 21.01
CA ILE A 346 -3.46 2.40 20.31
C ILE A 346 -2.41 3.44 20.68
N LYS A 347 -1.31 3.00 21.25
CA LYS A 347 -0.19 3.86 21.64
C LYS A 347 0.85 3.89 20.52
N VAL A 348 1.36 5.08 20.24
CA VAL A 348 2.51 5.26 19.35
C VAL A 348 3.77 5.33 20.21
N VAL A 349 4.68 4.39 20.00
CA VAL A 349 5.95 4.27 20.74
C VAL A 349 7.10 4.47 19.78
N THR A 350 8.16 5.14 20.21
CA THR A 350 9.35 5.38 19.39
C THR A 350 10.54 4.53 19.85
N GLY A 351 11.41 4.19 18.90
CA GLY A 351 12.62 3.41 19.18
C GLY A 351 13.67 3.49 18.08
N SER A 352 14.81 2.89 18.35
CA SER A 352 15.83 2.61 17.36
C SER A 352 15.49 1.35 16.57
N LEU A 353 16.13 1.15 15.41
CA LEU A 353 15.90 -0.03 14.57
C LEU A 353 16.09 -1.33 15.38
N SER A 354 15.01 -2.13 15.41
CA SER A 354 14.88 -3.36 16.18
C SER A 354 15.03 -4.61 15.30
N PRO A 355 15.15 -5.81 15.90
CA PRO A 355 15.08 -7.08 15.17
C PRO A 355 13.82 -7.23 14.32
N ILE A 356 12.65 -6.84 14.83
CA ILE A 356 11.38 -6.88 14.07
C ILE A 356 11.40 -5.83 12.95
N GLY A 357 11.78 -4.59 13.22
CA GLY A 357 11.86 -3.53 12.21
C GLY A 357 12.90 -3.77 11.12
N SER A 358 13.94 -4.57 11.41
CA SER A 358 14.98 -4.95 10.45
C SER A 358 14.66 -6.23 9.67
N SER A 359 13.72 -7.05 10.14
CA SER A 359 13.33 -8.31 9.50
C SER A 359 12.55 -8.02 8.23
N GLY A 360 13.01 -8.53 7.09
CA GLY A 360 12.25 -8.48 5.83
C GLY A 360 12.56 -7.30 4.89
N ARG A 361 13.71 -6.64 5.03
CA ARG A 361 14.20 -5.71 3.99
C ARG A 361 14.42 -6.46 2.68
N GLY A 362 13.42 -6.51 1.82
CA GLY A 362 13.44 -7.25 0.56
C GLY A 362 12.17 -7.10 -0.27
N GLY A 363 11.17 -6.41 0.21
CA GLY A 363 9.96 -6.08 -0.54
C GLY A 363 10.23 -5.00 -1.60
N GLY A 364 9.63 -5.14 -2.79
CA GLY A 364 9.73 -4.16 -3.86
C GLY A 364 9.34 -2.76 -3.37
N ARG A 365 10.16 -1.78 -3.69
CA ARG A 365 9.89 -0.38 -3.38
C ARG A 365 8.82 0.12 -4.33
N ASP A 366 7.67 0.46 -3.80
CA ASP A 366 6.67 1.21 -4.55
C ASP A 366 7.12 2.67 -4.58
N VAL A 367 7.57 3.12 -5.76
CA VAL A 367 7.93 4.52 -5.98
C VAL A 367 6.63 5.27 -6.27
N THR A 368 5.95 5.70 -5.21
CA THR A 368 4.98 6.78 -5.37
C THR A 368 5.76 8.09 -5.43
N SER A 369 6.29 8.41 -6.60
CA SER A 369 6.70 9.78 -6.90
C SER A 369 5.45 10.64 -6.92
N PRO A 370 5.23 11.55 -5.96
CA PRO A 370 4.35 12.67 -6.20
C PRO A 370 5.13 13.57 -7.16
N GLU A 371 4.92 13.43 -8.47
CA GLU A 371 5.28 14.47 -9.41
C GLU A 371 4.53 15.73 -8.97
N HIS A 372 5.25 16.59 -8.28
CA HIS A 372 4.83 17.87 -7.73
C HIS A 372 3.62 17.78 -6.76
N ALA A 373 3.93 17.64 -5.46
CA ALA A 373 3.01 18.15 -4.44
C ALA A 373 2.78 19.62 -4.77
N ASP A 374 1.62 19.92 -5.35
CA ASP A 374 1.26 21.25 -5.79
C ASP A 374 1.42 22.20 -4.61
N ALA A 375 2.10 23.35 -4.79
CA ALA A 375 2.29 24.33 -3.74
C ALA A 375 0.97 24.69 -3.06
N ALA A 376 -0.16 24.60 -3.77
CA ALA A 376 -1.51 24.75 -3.26
C ALA A 376 -1.88 23.70 -2.18
N VAL A 377 -1.34 22.47 -2.24
CA VAL A 377 -1.56 21.43 -1.22
C VAL A 377 -0.83 21.80 0.06
N ILE A 378 0.40 22.30 -0.08
CA ILE A 378 1.22 22.76 1.05
C ILE A 378 0.56 23.95 1.74
N ASP A 379 0.02 24.88 0.97
CA ASP A 379 -0.63 26.08 1.51
C ASP A 379 -2.01 25.78 2.11
N LEU A 380 -2.76 24.84 1.55
CA LEU A 380 -4.04 24.38 2.12
C LEU A 380 -3.83 23.66 3.46
N LEU A 381 -2.84 22.77 3.53
CA LEU A 381 -2.48 22.08 4.78
C LEU A 381 -1.93 23.06 5.82
N LYS A 382 -1.06 23.99 5.44
CA LYS A 382 -0.54 25.04 6.32
C LYS A 382 -1.64 25.98 6.82
N SER A 383 -2.56 26.41 5.96
CA SER A 383 -3.64 27.34 6.34
C SER A 383 -4.65 26.69 7.28
N ARG A 384 -4.88 25.38 7.20
CA ARG A 384 -5.80 24.65 8.09
C ARG A 384 -5.14 24.24 9.40
N ILE A 385 -3.88 23.79 9.40
CA ILE A 385 -3.12 23.49 10.62
C ILE A 385 -2.85 24.75 11.45
N MET A 386 -2.77 25.94 10.80
CA MET A 386 -2.58 27.22 11.49
C MET A 386 -3.90 27.89 11.91
N ALA A 387 -5.05 27.47 11.38
CA ALA A 387 -6.36 27.99 11.78
C ALA A 387 -6.92 27.32 13.05
N ASP A 388 -6.37 26.19 13.47
CA ASP A 388 -6.73 25.45 14.68
C ASP A 388 -5.77 25.73 15.87
N ARG A 389 -4.93 26.77 15.75
CA ARG A 389 -4.15 27.36 16.84
C ARG A 389 -4.69 28.77 17.19
#